data_7ef67e96f5d4b6cf7e87b21c12174391
#
_entry.id   7ef67e96f5d4b6cf7e87b21c12174391
#
_cell.length_a   1.000
_cell.length_b   1.000
_cell.length_c   1.000
_cell.angle_alpha   90.00
_cell.angle_beta   90.00
_cell.angle_gamma   90.00
#
_symmetry.space_group_name_H-M   'P 1'
#
loop_
_entity.id
_entity.type
_entity.pdbx_description
1 polymer ?
#
loop_
_entity_poly.entity_id
_entity_poly.type
_entity_poly.pdbx_seq_one_letter_code
_entity_poly.pdbx_strand_id
1 'polypeptide(L)'
;MQIFKDKVILITGANRGIGQSLVKVLLNNGVGKIYTTCRDLKKMPSFNDDRIVPLELDITDDQQVAWVATVAQDTEILINNAGTVNSGNILEGDLLGMDNDLQVNYFGTIKMMRAFAPILIRNKPSIMINIVSIAAYSPLPSIAGYAASKAALFSATQSVRIELAKKDVSVYAVNPGAIDTDMNKGSDWDMPDPDSTGIQILQGVADGKLDSIPDEMGQGMYNAWREDPAKLSKLFADLYYAENAK
;
A
#
# COMPACT_ATOMS: atom_id res chain seq x y z
N MET A 1 3.95 -16.20 9.80
CA MET A 1 4.36 -16.21 8.37
C MET A 1 3.93 -17.45 7.58
N GLN A 2 3.48 -18.53 8.26
CA GLN A 2 3.08 -19.80 7.60
C GLN A 2 1.98 -19.65 6.52
N ILE A 3 1.11 -18.63 6.64
CA ILE A 3 0.03 -18.36 5.68
C ILE A 3 0.53 -17.96 4.27
N PHE A 4 1.80 -17.54 4.14
CA PHE A 4 2.42 -17.15 2.86
C PHE A 4 3.22 -18.28 2.21
N LYS A 5 3.50 -19.36 2.96
CA LYS A 5 4.30 -20.47 2.48
C LYS A 5 3.61 -21.17 1.31
N ASP A 6 4.39 -21.49 0.26
CA ASP A 6 3.97 -22.14 -0.98
C ASP A 6 2.89 -21.38 -1.78
N LYS A 7 2.53 -20.14 -1.39
CA LYS A 7 1.51 -19.31 -2.05
C LYS A 7 2.01 -18.63 -3.31
N VAL A 8 1.07 -18.36 -4.22
CA VAL A 8 1.27 -17.51 -5.40
C VAL A 8 0.79 -16.10 -5.08
N ILE A 9 1.70 -15.13 -5.14
CA ILE A 9 1.46 -13.75 -4.71
C ILE A 9 1.66 -12.78 -5.87
N LEU A 10 0.82 -11.78 -6.02
CA LEU A 10 1.06 -10.64 -6.89
C LEU A 10 1.26 -9.38 -6.05
N ILE A 11 2.34 -8.63 -6.33
CA ILE A 11 2.67 -7.37 -5.65
C ILE A 11 2.76 -6.24 -6.67
N THR A 12 1.96 -5.18 -6.49
CA THR A 12 2.08 -3.98 -7.30
C THR A 12 3.12 -3.02 -6.73
N GLY A 13 3.92 -2.38 -7.62
CA GLY A 13 4.97 -1.46 -7.19
C GLY A 13 6.12 -2.14 -6.43
N ALA A 14 6.56 -3.30 -6.89
CA ALA A 14 7.56 -4.16 -6.22
C ALA A 14 9.02 -3.75 -6.46
N ASN A 15 9.27 -2.67 -7.22
CA ASN A 15 10.61 -2.31 -7.67
C ASN A 15 11.43 -1.50 -6.64
N ARG A 16 10.83 -0.99 -5.57
CA ARG A 16 11.50 -0.19 -4.52
C ARG A 16 10.69 -0.15 -3.23
N GLY A 17 11.31 0.43 -2.18
CA GLY A 17 10.66 0.73 -0.90
C GLY A 17 9.96 -0.48 -0.28
N ILE A 18 8.76 -0.27 0.26
CA ILE A 18 7.96 -1.31 0.93
C ILE A 18 7.71 -2.50 0.00
N GLY A 19 7.37 -2.25 -1.29
CA GLY A 19 7.10 -3.33 -2.23
C GLY A 19 8.29 -4.27 -2.45
N GLN A 20 9.50 -3.71 -2.61
CA GLN A 20 10.74 -4.49 -2.72
C GLN A 20 11.04 -5.28 -1.43
N SER A 21 10.82 -4.66 -0.28
CA SER A 21 10.99 -5.31 1.02
C SER A 21 10.03 -6.49 1.17
N LEU A 22 8.75 -6.32 0.84
CA LEU A 22 7.76 -7.40 0.88
C LEU A 22 8.20 -8.61 0.04
N VAL A 23 8.76 -8.37 -1.16
CA VAL A 23 9.31 -9.46 -2.00
C VAL A 23 10.40 -10.22 -1.25
N LYS A 24 11.40 -9.52 -0.70
CA LYS A 24 12.51 -10.15 0.05
C LYS A 24 12.00 -10.98 1.23
N VAL A 25 11.10 -10.40 2.03
CA VAL A 25 10.55 -11.08 3.21
C VAL A 25 9.77 -12.33 2.82
N LEU A 26 8.96 -12.27 1.76
CA LEU A 26 8.19 -13.42 1.26
C LEU A 26 9.09 -14.52 0.72
N LEU A 27 10.16 -14.18 -0.03
CA LEU A 27 11.15 -15.17 -0.50
C LEU A 27 11.79 -15.91 0.65
N ASN A 28 12.15 -15.19 1.73
CA ASN A 28 12.76 -15.79 2.94
C ASN A 28 11.75 -16.64 3.75
N ASN A 29 10.45 -16.48 3.53
CA ASN A 29 9.39 -17.24 4.20
C ASN A 29 8.78 -18.36 3.33
N GLY A 30 9.46 -18.74 2.23
CA GLY A 30 9.11 -19.93 1.47
C GLY A 30 7.87 -19.75 0.58
N VAL A 31 7.63 -18.55 0.06
CA VAL A 31 6.59 -18.32 -0.95
C VAL A 31 6.81 -19.23 -2.18
N GLY A 32 5.74 -19.67 -2.81
CA GLY A 32 5.81 -20.52 -4.01
C GLY A 32 6.15 -19.75 -5.28
N LYS A 33 5.53 -18.58 -5.50
CA LYS A 33 5.78 -17.70 -6.65
C LYS A 33 5.38 -16.26 -6.32
N ILE A 34 6.11 -15.29 -6.89
CA ILE A 34 5.74 -13.87 -6.82
C ILE A 34 5.71 -13.26 -8.21
N TYR A 35 4.56 -12.76 -8.62
CA TYR A 35 4.44 -11.80 -9.71
C TYR A 35 4.79 -10.42 -9.16
N THR A 36 5.95 -9.90 -9.57
CA THR A 36 6.40 -8.55 -9.20
C THR A 36 6.06 -7.58 -10.30
N THR A 37 5.38 -6.46 -9.98
CA THR A 37 5.00 -5.53 -11.02
C THR A 37 5.54 -4.11 -10.79
N CYS A 38 5.86 -3.41 -11.88
CA CYS A 38 6.17 -1.99 -11.94
C CYS A 38 5.97 -1.44 -13.34
N ARG A 39 5.95 -0.11 -13.50
CA ARG A 39 5.70 0.57 -14.78
C ARG A 39 6.86 0.47 -15.80
N ASP A 40 8.05 0.17 -15.36
CA ASP A 40 9.25 0.07 -16.19
C ASP A 40 10.13 -1.07 -15.64
N LEU A 41 10.15 -2.20 -16.33
CA LEU A 41 10.90 -3.38 -15.89
C LEU A 41 12.41 -3.14 -15.80
N LYS A 42 12.96 -2.13 -16.50
CA LYS A 42 14.38 -1.75 -16.34
C LYS A 42 14.70 -1.26 -14.93
N LYS A 43 13.69 -0.83 -14.18
CA LYS A 43 13.79 -0.40 -12.77
C LYS A 43 13.49 -1.51 -11.78
N MET A 44 13.14 -2.72 -12.25
CA MET A 44 12.93 -3.87 -11.36
C MET A 44 14.30 -4.41 -10.93
N PRO A 45 14.58 -4.49 -9.62
CA PRO A 45 15.83 -5.09 -9.15
C PRO A 45 15.87 -6.57 -9.49
N SER A 46 17.06 -7.11 -9.70
CA SER A 46 17.25 -8.56 -9.76
C SER A 46 17.13 -9.14 -8.35
N PHE A 47 16.18 -10.03 -8.15
CA PHE A 47 16.05 -10.77 -6.91
C PHE A 47 16.85 -12.09 -6.93
N ASN A 48 17.39 -12.49 -8.11
CA ASN A 48 18.15 -13.73 -8.31
C ASN A 48 17.44 -14.98 -7.76
N ASP A 49 16.14 -15.09 -8.01
CA ASP A 49 15.30 -16.17 -7.52
C ASP A 49 14.28 -16.58 -8.59
N ASP A 50 14.24 -17.85 -8.96
CA ASP A 50 13.41 -18.40 -10.04
C ASP A 50 11.90 -18.34 -9.74
N ARG A 51 11.53 -18.07 -8.49
CA ARG A 51 10.12 -17.85 -8.08
C ARG A 51 9.56 -16.49 -8.49
N ILE A 52 10.42 -15.57 -8.96
CA ILE A 52 10.03 -14.22 -9.36
C ILE A 52 9.63 -14.18 -10.83
N VAL A 53 8.44 -13.65 -11.09
CA VAL A 53 7.94 -13.40 -12.45
C VAL A 53 7.66 -11.90 -12.58
N PRO A 54 8.56 -11.12 -13.22
CA PRO A 54 8.37 -9.69 -13.39
C PRO A 54 7.36 -9.41 -14.51
N LEU A 55 6.41 -8.51 -14.27
CA LEU A 55 5.41 -8.06 -15.23
C LEU A 55 5.38 -6.52 -15.26
N GLU A 56 5.30 -5.95 -16.47
CA GLU A 56 5.10 -4.51 -16.62
C GLU A 56 3.64 -4.16 -16.33
N LEU A 57 3.43 -3.16 -15.46
CA LEU A 57 2.09 -2.75 -15.06
C LEU A 57 2.06 -1.29 -14.61
N ASP A 58 1.28 -0.49 -15.30
CA ASP A 58 0.69 0.72 -14.78
C ASP A 58 -0.75 0.40 -14.32
N ILE A 59 -1.01 0.52 -13.03
CA ILE A 59 -2.33 0.21 -12.44
C ILE A 59 -3.42 1.19 -12.88
N THR A 60 -3.06 2.31 -13.52
CA THR A 60 -4.01 3.27 -14.10
C THR A 60 -4.45 2.89 -15.51
N ASP A 61 -3.74 1.98 -16.17
CA ASP A 61 -4.02 1.48 -17.51
C ASP A 61 -4.92 0.24 -17.47
N ASP A 62 -6.15 0.36 -17.95
CA ASP A 62 -7.12 -0.74 -17.96
C ASP A 62 -6.68 -1.95 -18.79
N GLN A 63 -5.94 -1.73 -19.87
CA GLN A 63 -5.48 -2.82 -20.76
C GLN A 63 -4.36 -3.60 -20.08
N GLN A 64 -3.41 -2.92 -19.43
CA GLN A 64 -2.33 -3.58 -18.70
C GLN A 64 -2.88 -4.33 -17.48
N VAL A 65 -3.82 -3.76 -16.72
CA VAL A 65 -4.50 -4.44 -15.61
C VAL A 65 -5.20 -5.71 -16.09
N ALA A 66 -5.97 -5.63 -17.18
CA ALA A 66 -6.65 -6.77 -17.75
C ALA A 66 -5.67 -7.85 -18.24
N TRP A 67 -4.57 -7.45 -18.90
CA TRP A 67 -3.54 -8.39 -19.36
C TRP A 67 -2.85 -9.09 -18.19
N VAL A 68 -2.41 -8.37 -17.16
CA VAL A 68 -1.80 -8.97 -15.95
C VAL A 68 -2.75 -9.94 -15.28
N ALA A 69 -4.05 -9.61 -15.21
CA ALA A 69 -5.06 -10.52 -14.67
C ALA A 69 -5.22 -11.79 -15.51
N THR A 70 -4.98 -11.77 -16.83
CA THR A 70 -4.97 -12.99 -17.66
C THR A 70 -3.71 -13.83 -17.48
N VAL A 71 -2.56 -13.21 -17.18
CA VAL A 71 -1.29 -13.90 -16.95
C VAL A 71 -1.23 -14.53 -15.56
N ALA A 72 -1.68 -13.80 -14.53
CA ALA A 72 -1.55 -14.18 -13.12
C ALA A 72 -2.83 -14.84 -12.56
N GLN A 73 -3.43 -15.78 -13.31
CA GLN A 73 -4.69 -16.47 -12.95
C GLN A 73 -4.59 -17.38 -11.72
N ASP A 74 -3.40 -17.76 -11.32
CA ASP A 74 -3.13 -18.60 -10.17
C ASP A 74 -2.83 -17.80 -8.88
N THR A 75 -3.02 -16.48 -8.91
CA THR A 75 -2.81 -15.61 -7.74
C THR A 75 -3.75 -15.99 -6.59
N GLU A 76 -3.17 -16.29 -5.43
CA GLU A 76 -3.87 -16.57 -4.18
C GLU A 76 -3.82 -15.37 -3.23
N ILE A 77 -2.80 -14.50 -3.36
CA ILE A 77 -2.63 -13.29 -2.54
C ILE A 77 -2.34 -12.10 -3.43
N LEU A 78 -3.17 -11.08 -3.36
CA LEU A 78 -2.94 -9.79 -4.02
C LEU A 78 -2.45 -8.76 -2.99
N ILE A 79 -1.30 -8.14 -3.25
CA ILE A 79 -0.77 -7.02 -2.46
C ILE A 79 -0.79 -5.76 -3.32
N ASN A 80 -1.75 -4.89 -3.09
CA ASN A 80 -1.86 -3.57 -3.69
C ASN A 80 -0.96 -2.60 -2.93
N ASN A 81 0.27 -2.42 -3.41
CA ASN A 81 1.28 -1.56 -2.80
C ASN A 81 1.63 -0.35 -3.69
N ALA A 82 1.43 -0.42 -5.00
CA ALA A 82 1.73 0.71 -5.89
C ALA A 82 1.01 1.99 -5.42
N GLY A 83 1.76 3.09 -5.40
CA GLY A 83 1.25 4.38 -4.98
C GLY A 83 2.20 5.52 -5.35
N THR A 84 1.67 6.73 -5.24
CA THR A 84 2.41 7.98 -5.46
C THR A 84 2.02 9.00 -4.41
N VAL A 85 2.87 10.02 -4.23
CA VAL A 85 2.59 11.20 -3.42
C VAL A 85 3.00 12.44 -4.20
N ASN A 86 2.11 13.41 -4.27
CA ASN A 86 2.36 14.73 -4.80
C ASN A 86 2.26 15.74 -3.65
N SER A 87 3.28 16.59 -3.50
CA SER A 87 3.29 17.63 -2.48
C SER A 87 2.29 18.74 -2.84
N GLY A 88 1.61 19.27 -1.85
CA GLY A 88 0.68 20.38 -2.02
C GLY A 88 -0.41 20.42 -0.97
N ASN A 89 -0.76 21.64 -0.54
CA ASN A 89 -1.90 21.87 0.35
C ASN A 89 -3.21 22.00 -0.45
N ILE A 90 -4.34 21.90 0.23
CA ILE A 90 -5.67 21.92 -0.42
C ILE A 90 -5.99 23.26 -1.07
N LEU A 91 -5.56 24.37 -0.49
CA LEU A 91 -6.00 25.70 -0.91
C LEU A 91 -5.20 26.24 -2.09
N GLU A 92 -3.91 25.88 -2.18
CA GLU A 92 -2.97 26.49 -3.13
C GLU A 92 -2.18 25.44 -3.94
N GLY A 93 -2.29 24.18 -3.56
CA GLY A 93 -1.55 23.08 -4.20
C GLY A 93 -2.04 22.80 -5.63
N ASP A 94 -1.17 22.11 -6.40
CA ASP A 94 -1.49 21.72 -7.77
C ASP A 94 -2.62 20.68 -7.83
N LEU A 95 -3.73 21.04 -8.46
CA LEU A 95 -4.87 20.12 -8.65
C LEU A 95 -4.51 18.91 -9.52
N LEU A 96 -3.58 19.03 -10.47
CA LEU A 96 -3.15 17.91 -11.30
C LEU A 96 -2.37 16.88 -10.46
N GLY A 97 -1.55 17.34 -9.50
CA GLY A 97 -0.88 16.47 -8.55
C GLY A 97 -1.87 15.73 -7.65
N MET A 98 -2.90 16.41 -7.15
CA MET A 98 -3.96 15.80 -6.33
C MET A 98 -4.79 14.79 -7.14
N ASP A 99 -5.13 15.12 -8.40
CA ASP A 99 -5.81 14.19 -9.29
C ASP A 99 -4.96 12.95 -9.55
N ASN A 100 -3.65 13.12 -9.82
CA ASN A 100 -2.73 12.00 -9.98
C ASN A 100 -2.67 11.08 -8.73
N ASP A 101 -2.69 11.65 -7.52
CA ASP A 101 -2.77 10.86 -6.29
C ASP A 101 -4.06 10.02 -6.24
N LEU A 102 -5.19 10.59 -6.61
CA LEU A 102 -6.47 9.86 -6.69
C LEU A 102 -6.45 8.81 -7.78
N GLN A 103 -5.95 9.13 -8.98
CA GLN A 103 -5.90 8.19 -10.10
C GLN A 103 -5.05 6.96 -9.77
N VAL A 104 -3.87 7.16 -9.17
CA VAL A 104 -2.98 6.04 -8.83
C VAL A 104 -3.45 5.34 -7.57
N ASN A 105 -3.53 6.06 -6.43
CA ASN A 105 -3.69 5.42 -5.12
C ASN A 105 -5.09 4.82 -4.93
N TYR A 106 -6.12 5.46 -5.48
CA TYR A 106 -7.51 5.04 -5.32
C TYR A 106 -8.02 4.30 -6.55
N PHE A 107 -8.17 4.96 -7.69
CA PHE A 107 -8.79 4.34 -8.87
C PHE A 107 -7.94 3.19 -9.43
N GLY A 108 -6.62 3.34 -9.50
CA GLY A 108 -5.72 2.26 -9.92
C GLY A 108 -5.83 1.03 -9.02
N THR A 109 -5.88 1.24 -7.70
CA THR A 109 -6.08 0.14 -6.74
C THR A 109 -7.47 -0.50 -6.89
N ILE A 110 -8.53 0.29 -7.13
CA ILE A 110 -9.88 -0.24 -7.42
C ILE A 110 -9.88 -1.12 -8.68
N LYS A 111 -9.19 -0.71 -9.75
CA LYS A 111 -9.05 -1.52 -10.96
C LYS A 111 -8.42 -2.87 -10.66
N MET A 112 -7.33 -2.89 -9.89
CA MET A 112 -6.69 -4.13 -9.43
C MET A 112 -7.62 -4.99 -8.59
N MET A 113 -8.32 -4.42 -7.60
CA MET A 113 -9.31 -5.15 -6.79
C MET A 113 -10.37 -5.80 -7.66
N ARG A 114 -10.94 -5.06 -8.64
CA ARG A 114 -11.99 -5.56 -9.54
C ARG A 114 -11.50 -6.66 -10.47
N ALA A 115 -10.30 -6.52 -11.01
CA ALA A 115 -9.71 -7.52 -11.90
C ALA A 115 -9.35 -8.81 -11.17
N PHE A 116 -8.86 -8.71 -9.93
CA PHE A 116 -8.37 -9.85 -9.16
C PHE A 116 -9.40 -10.48 -8.21
N ALA A 117 -10.47 -9.79 -7.83
CA ALA A 117 -11.50 -10.40 -6.96
C ALA A 117 -12.06 -11.73 -7.52
N PRO A 118 -12.40 -11.87 -8.83
CA PRO A 118 -12.84 -13.16 -9.37
C PRO A 118 -11.74 -14.23 -9.33
N ILE A 119 -10.48 -13.86 -9.47
CA ILE A 119 -9.32 -14.76 -9.43
C ILE A 119 -9.15 -15.28 -7.99
N LEU A 120 -9.15 -14.38 -7.01
CA LEU A 120 -9.04 -14.72 -5.59
C LEU A 120 -10.19 -15.61 -5.13
N ILE A 121 -11.43 -15.34 -5.59
CA ILE A 121 -12.59 -16.16 -5.26
C ILE A 121 -12.43 -17.60 -5.80
N ARG A 122 -11.81 -17.77 -6.97
CA ARG A 122 -11.53 -19.13 -7.53
C ARG A 122 -10.42 -19.85 -6.77
N ASN A 123 -9.38 -19.13 -6.37
CA ASN A 123 -8.16 -19.67 -5.75
C ASN A 123 -8.22 -19.64 -4.20
N LYS A 124 -9.41 -19.63 -3.63
CA LYS A 124 -9.67 -19.58 -2.19
C LYS A 124 -9.15 -20.82 -1.42
N PRO A 125 -8.77 -20.70 -0.15
CA PRO A 125 -8.75 -19.47 0.66
C PRO A 125 -7.66 -18.50 0.19
N SER A 126 -8.02 -17.21 0.05
CA SER A 126 -7.17 -16.21 -0.56
C SER A 126 -7.17 -14.89 0.23
N ILE A 127 -6.22 -14.01 -0.10
CA ILE A 127 -5.99 -12.78 0.66
C ILE A 127 -5.84 -11.59 -0.29
N MET A 128 -6.43 -10.45 0.07
CA MET A 128 -6.18 -9.15 -0.52
C MET A 128 -5.61 -8.22 0.55
N ILE A 129 -4.45 -7.62 0.27
CA ILE A 129 -3.76 -6.69 1.17
C ILE A 129 -3.63 -5.35 0.45
N ASN A 130 -4.17 -4.29 1.05
CA ASN A 130 -4.06 -2.94 0.52
C ASN A 130 -3.13 -2.10 1.42
N ILE A 131 -2.04 -1.59 0.84
CA ILE A 131 -1.14 -0.67 1.54
C ILE A 131 -1.74 0.73 1.46
N VAL A 132 -2.35 1.13 2.55
CA VAL A 132 -3.00 2.43 2.73
C VAL A 132 -1.98 3.44 3.26
N SER A 133 -2.22 4.07 4.38
CA SER A 133 -1.31 4.95 5.13
C SER A 133 -1.98 5.45 6.42
N ILE A 134 -1.20 5.82 7.40
CA ILE A 134 -1.68 6.58 8.56
C ILE A 134 -2.29 7.94 8.15
N ALA A 135 -1.85 8.50 7.03
CA ALA A 135 -2.41 9.73 6.46
C ALA A 135 -3.92 9.63 6.12
N ALA A 136 -4.46 8.40 6.02
CA ALA A 136 -5.90 8.18 5.87
C ALA A 136 -6.73 8.61 7.09
N TYR A 137 -6.13 8.62 8.27
CA TYR A 137 -6.75 9.07 9.52
C TYR A 137 -6.36 10.49 9.87
N SER A 138 -5.11 10.85 9.62
CA SER A 138 -4.49 12.06 10.10
C SER A 138 -3.75 12.77 8.96
N PRO A 139 -4.47 13.62 8.18
CA PRO A 139 -3.89 14.28 7.02
C PRO A 139 -2.87 15.34 7.42
N LEU A 140 -1.75 15.37 6.69
CA LEU A 140 -0.77 16.45 6.73
C LEU A 140 -1.09 17.43 5.59
N PRO A 141 -1.11 18.77 5.85
CA PRO A 141 -1.43 19.75 4.81
C PRO A 141 -0.49 19.68 3.59
N SER A 142 0.80 19.40 3.79
CA SER A 142 1.81 19.33 2.72
C SER A 142 1.59 18.19 1.71
N ILE A 143 0.75 17.19 2.03
CA ILE A 143 0.43 16.03 1.18
C ILE A 143 -1.09 15.79 1.15
N ALA A 144 -1.86 16.84 1.07
CA ALA A 144 -3.32 16.77 1.25
C ALA A 144 -4.04 15.91 0.21
N GLY A 145 -3.63 15.95 -1.07
CA GLY A 145 -4.15 15.08 -2.14
C GLY A 145 -3.88 13.60 -1.85
N TYR A 146 -2.65 13.30 -1.45
CA TYR A 146 -2.27 11.95 -1.03
C TYR A 146 -3.13 11.45 0.15
N ALA A 147 -3.27 12.25 1.21
CA ALA A 147 -4.05 11.90 2.37
C ALA A 147 -5.52 11.61 2.00
N ALA A 148 -6.12 12.45 1.17
CA ALA A 148 -7.48 12.24 0.66
C ALA A 148 -7.58 10.93 -0.14
N SER A 149 -6.61 10.64 -1.02
CA SER A 149 -6.59 9.40 -1.81
C SER A 149 -6.47 8.15 -0.94
N LYS A 150 -5.67 8.20 0.13
CA LYS A 150 -5.52 7.10 1.08
C LYS A 150 -6.73 6.92 2.00
N ALA A 151 -7.41 8.01 2.39
CA ALA A 151 -8.69 7.92 3.10
C ALA A 151 -9.78 7.27 2.23
N ALA A 152 -9.86 7.64 0.94
CA ALA A 152 -10.75 7.00 -0.03
C ALA A 152 -10.42 5.51 -0.20
N LEU A 153 -9.14 5.13 -0.32
CA LEU A 153 -8.70 3.74 -0.41
C LEU A 153 -9.04 2.95 0.85
N PHE A 154 -8.87 3.54 2.04
CA PHE A 154 -9.23 2.89 3.30
C PHE A 154 -10.73 2.55 3.35
N SER A 155 -11.59 3.53 3.02
CA SER A 155 -13.03 3.33 2.94
C SER A 155 -13.40 2.23 1.91
N ALA A 156 -12.79 2.24 0.73
CA ALA A 156 -13.01 1.21 -0.28
C ALA A 156 -12.55 -0.18 0.19
N THR A 157 -11.43 -0.26 0.91
CA THR A 157 -10.92 -1.52 1.47
C THR A 157 -11.94 -2.13 2.45
N GLN A 158 -12.56 -1.31 3.31
CA GLN A 158 -13.61 -1.75 4.22
C GLN A 158 -14.84 -2.23 3.45
N SER A 159 -15.25 -1.53 2.38
CA SER A 159 -16.38 -1.93 1.53
C SER A 159 -16.14 -3.28 0.86
N VAL A 160 -14.98 -3.45 0.21
CA VAL A 160 -14.60 -4.72 -0.46
C VAL A 160 -14.49 -5.87 0.55
N ARG A 161 -14.02 -5.61 1.78
CA ARG A 161 -14.02 -6.60 2.87
C ARG A 161 -15.42 -7.14 3.16
N ILE A 162 -16.44 -6.26 3.17
CA ILE A 162 -17.85 -6.66 3.36
C ILE A 162 -18.35 -7.47 2.15
N GLU A 163 -18.06 -7.03 0.93
CA GLU A 163 -18.47 -7.72 -0.30
C GLU A 163 -17.88 -9.12 -0.43
N LEU A 164 -16.67 -9.33 0.06
CA LEU A 164 -15.95 -10.60 -0.01
C LEU A 164 -16.09 -11.50 1.25
N ALA A 165 -16.77 -11.02 2.30
CA ALA A 165 -16.86 -11.69 3.60
C ALA A 165 -17.38 -13.15 3.56
N LYS A 166 -18.20 -13.49 2.55
CA LYS A 166 -18.75 -14.86 2.35
C LYS A 166 -18.12 -15.59 1.17
N LYS A 167 -16.96 -15.13 0.69
CA LYS A 167 -16.27 -15.68 -0.49
C LYS A 167 -14.94 -16.36 -0.18
N ASP A 168 -14.61 -16.52 1.11
CA ASP A 168 -13.33 -17.05 1.60
C ASP A 168 -12.12 -16.23 1.08
N VAL A 169 -12.30 -14.89 0.97
CA VAL A 169 -11.26 -13.92 0.64
C VAL A 169 -11.13 -12.96 1.81
N SER A 170 -10.00 -13.02 2.50
CA SER A 170 -9.70 -12.09 3.60
C SER A 170 -9.13 -10.77 3.05
N VAL A 171 -9.62 -9.63 3.51
CA VAL A 171 -9.18 -8.30 3.03
C VAL A 171 -8.60 -7.48 4.18
N TYR A 172 -7.35 -7.06 4.00
CA TYR A 172 -6.56 -6.33 4.99
C TYR A 172 -6.26 -4.91 4.53
N ALA A 173 -6.37 -3.95 5.43
CA ALA A 173 -5.83 -2.60 5.28
C ALA A 173 -4.57 -2.47 6.14
N VAL A 174 -3.46 -2.08 5.53
CA VAL A 174 -2.21 -1.81 6.24
C VAL A 174 -1.94 -0.31 6.15
N ASN A 175 -1.72 0.34 7.28
CA ASN A 175 -1.63 1.79 7.41
C ASN A 175 -0.25 2.21 7.94
N PRO A 176 0.83 2.14 7.14
CA PRO A 176 2.15 2.56 7.58
C PRO A 176 2.20 4.06 7.89
N GLY A 177 3.10 4.45 8.80
CA GLY A 177 3.59 5.80 8.94
C GLY A 177 4.54 6.21 7.81
N ALA A 178 5.40 7.19 8.06
CA ALA A 178 6.48 7.51 7.16
C ALA A 178 7.59 6.45 7.28
N ILE A 179 7.99 5.86 6.14
CA ILE A 179 9.01 4.82 6.06
C ILE A 179 10.18 5.35 5.22
N ASP A 180 11.42 5.02 5.57
CA ASP A 180 12.63 5.46 4.85
C ASP A 180 12.68 4.84 3.45
N THR A 181 12.08 5.54 2.51
CA THR A 181 11.97 5.17 1.10
C THR A 181 12.20 6.39 0.23
N ASP A 182 12.38 6.18 -1.09
CA ASP A 182 12.44 7.30 -2.05
C ASP A 182 11.24 8.25 -1.98
N MET A 183 10.09 7.77 -1.48
CA MET A 183 8.87 8.57 -1.34
C MET A 183 9.03 9.68 -0.29
N ASN A 184 9.81 9.41 0.76
CA ASN A 184 10.05 10.32 1.87
C ASN A 184 11.46 10.93 1.86
N LYS A 185 12.17 10.79 0.73
CA LYS A 185 13.55 11.29 0.58
C LYS A 185 13.61 12.80 0.78
N GLY A 186 14.50 13.24 1.65
CA GLY A 186 14.68 14.65 2.02
C GLY A 186 13.89 15.09 3.25
N SER A 187 13.16 14.17 3.89
CA SER A 187 12.60 14.39 5.22
C SER A 187 13.68 14.17 6.29
N ASP A 188 13.68 14.99 7.32
CA ASP A 188 14.56 14.87 8.51
C ASP A 188 13.94 13.98 9.61
N TRP A 189 12.87 13.27 9.33
CA TRP A 189 12.21 12.40 10.29
C TRP A 189 13.00 11.10 10.53
N ASP A 190 13.04 10.67 11.77
CA ASP A 190 13.53 9.33 12.12
C ASP A 190 12.49 8.29 11.70
N MET A 191 12.75 7.65 10.56
CA MET A 191 11.83 6.74 9.90
C MET A 191 12.34 5.29 9.98
N PRO A 192 11.46 4.31 10.24
CA PRO A 192 11.82 2.91 10.19
C PRO A 192 12.24 2.50 8.78
N ASP A 193 13.16 1.53 8.71
CA ASP A 193 13.62 0.98 7.45
C ASP A 193 12.54 0.13 6.77
N PRO A 194 12.55 0.02 5.43
CA PRO A 194 11.55 -0.75 4.69
C PRO A 194 11.56 -2.25 5.00
N ASP A 195 12.72 -2.84 5.33
CA ASP A 195 12.83 -4.29 5.52
C ASP A 195 12.20 -4.72 6.86
N SER A 196 12.42 -3.96 7.95
CA SER A 196 11.71 -4.15 9.21
C SER A 196 10.21 -3.91 9.08
N THR A 197 9.83 -2.85 8.35
CA THR A 197 8.42 -2.54 8.07
C THR A 197 7.74 -3.66 7.28
N GLY A 198 8.40 -4.21 6.26
CA GLY A 198 7.87 -5.34 5.48
C GLY A 198 7.59 -6.58 6.34
N ILE A 199 8.47 -6.87 7.31
CA ILE A 199 8.25 -7.95 8.29
C ILE A 199 6.99 -7.68 9.12
N GLN A 200 6.85 -6.47 9.68
CA GLN A 200 5.71 -6.10 10.53
C GLN A 200 4.38 -6.09 9.75
N ILE A 201 4.40 -5.65 8.48
CA ILE A 201 3.22 -5.72 7.59
C ILE A 201 2.74 -7.17 7.48
N LEU A 202 3.62 -8.08 7.06
CA LEU A 202 3.25 -9.48 6.84
C LEU A 202 2.90 -10.19 8.15
N GLN A 203 3.56 -9.84 9.25
CA GLN A 203 3.22 -10.37 10.57
C GLN A 203 1.82 -9.93 11.00
N GLY A 204 1.46 -8.66 10.83
CA GLY A 204 0.12 -8.15 11.14
C GLY A 204 -0.97 -8.89 10.38
N VAL A 205 -0.73 -9.19 9.09
CA VAL A 205 -1.65 -10.02 8.28
C VAL A 205 -1.69 -11.46 8.78
N ALA A 206 -0.55 -12.07 9.10
CA ALA A 206 -0.48 -13.43 9.65
C ALA A 206 -1.19 -13.56 11.01
N ASP A 207 -1.17 -12.50 11.82
CA ASP A 207 -1.89 -12.41 13.09
C ASP A 207 -3.39 -12.13 12.92
N GLY A 208 -3.88 -11.96 11.69
CA GLY A 208 -5.29 -11.68 11.39
C GLY A 208 -5.75 -10.26 11.70
N LYS A 209 -4.83 -9.28 11.84
CA LYS A 209 -5.16 -7.89 12.11
C LYS A 209 -5.71 -7.22 10.85
N LEU A 210 -7.03 -7.15 10.72
CA LEU A 210 -7.72 -6.63 9.52
C LEU A 210 -7.33 -5.20 9.15
N ASP A 211 -7.09 -4.34 10.16
CA ASP A 211 -6.58 -2.98 10.01
C ASP A 211 -5.33 -2.87 10.89
N SER A 212 -4.15 -2.90 10.27
CA SER A 212 -2.87 -2.90 10.98
C SER A 212 -2.07 -1.62 10.74
N ILE A 213 -1.27 -1.25 11.74
CA ILE A 213 -0.30 -0.16 11.67
C ILE A 213 1.04 -0.77 12.05
N PRO A 214 1.98 -0.93 11.09
CA PRO A 214 3.15 -1.78 11.27
C PRO A 214 4.31 -1.13 12.02
N ASP A 215 4.28 0.18 12.24
CA ASP A 215 5.40 0.96 12.79
C ASP A 215 4.98 1.84 13.97
N GLU A 216 5.96 2.19 14.82
CA GLU A 216 5.74 2.97 16.04
C GLU A 216 5.27 4.40 15.76
N MET A 217 5.81 5.05 14.71
CA MET A 217 5.40 6.41 14.33
C MET A 217 3.92 6.42 13.95
N GLY A 218 3.52 5.52 13.04
CA GLY A 218 2.12 5.37 12.64
C GLY A 218 1.21 5.04 13.81
N GLN A 219 1.64 4.15 14.71
CA GLN A 219 0.88 3.79 15.89
C GLN A 219 0.69 4.97 16.85
N GLY A 220 1.74 5.79 17.04
CA GLY A 220 1.68 7.02 17.84
C GLY A 220 0.66 8.03 17.27
N MET A 221 0.70 8.26 15.96
CA MET A 221 -0.24 9.15 15.26
C MET A 221 -1.68 8.64 15.35
N TYR A 222 -1.89 7.34 15.17
CA TYR A 222 -3.21 6.74 15.29
C TYR A 222 -3.79 6.86 16.70
N ASN A 223 -2.98 6.61 17.72
CA ASN A 223 -3.41 6.73 19.12
C ASN A 223 -3.78 8.18 19.45
N ALA A 224 -2.97 9.16 19.01
CA ALA A 224 -3.27 10.58 19.19
C ALA A 224 -4.58 10.99 18.48
N TRP A 225 -4.78 10.50 17.26
CA TRP A 225 -6.03 10.75 16.50
C TRP A 225 -7.25 10.15 17.22
N ARG A 226 -7.15 8.93 17.73
CA ARG A 226 -8.24 8.27 18.45
C ARG A 226 -8.58 8.96 19.76
N GLU A 227 -7.57 9.48 20.46
CA GLU A 227 -7.77 10.19 21.73
C GLU A 227 -8.47 11.52 21.50
N ASP A 228 -7.95 12.35 20.60
CA ASP A 228 -8.50 13.68 20.28
C ASP A 228 -8.07 14.15 18.89
N PRO A 229 -8.90 13.94 17.84
CA PRO A 229 -8.59 14.40 16.48
C PRO A 229 -8.35 15.91 16.38
N ALA A 230 -9.04 16.73 17.19
CA ALA A 230 -8.88 18.18 17.17
C ALA A 230 -7.53 18.62 17.73
N LYS A 231 -7.05 17.95 18.78
CA LYS A 231 -5.71 18.18 19.37
C LYS A 231 -4.60 17.84 18.36
N LEU A 232 -4.75 16.73 17.64
CA LEU A 232 -3.79 16.33 16.61
C LEU A 232 -3.77 17.33 15.43
N SER A 233 -4.94 17.81 14.99
CA SER A 233 -5.03 18.84 13.95
C SER A 233 -4.34 20.14 14.37
N LYS A 234 -4.44 20.52 15.64
CA LYS A 234 -3.73 21.70 16.17
C LYS A 234 -2.20 21.50 16.16
N LEU A 235 -1.74 20.31 16.58
CA LEU A 235 -0.29 19.98 16.52
C LEU A 235 0.24 20.07 15.08
N PHE A 236 -0.51 19.55 14.11
CA PHE A 236 -0.10 19.65 12.71
C PHE A 236 -0.17 21.07 12.15
N ALA A 237 -1.09 21.90 12.64
CA ALA A 237 -1.09 23.32 12.29
C ALA A 237 0.18 24.01 12.81
N ASP A 238 0.57 23.78 14.05
CA ASP A 238 1.78 24.34 14.63
C ASP A 238 3.04 23.93 13.84
N LEU A 239 3.15 22.65 13.45
CA LEU A 239 4.24 22.14 12.60
C LEU A 239 4.23 22.78 11.20
N TYR A 240 3.08 22.82 10.54
CA TYR A 240 2.94 23.39 9.21
C TYR A 240 3.36 24.87 9.15
N TYR A 241 2.95 25.68 10.12
CA TYR A 241 3.33 27.08 10.19
C TYR A 241 4.80 27.27 10.57
N ALA A 242 5.38 26.41 11.40
CA ALA A 242 6.81 26.45 11.72
C ALA A 242 7.70 26.15 10.51
N GLU A 243 7.29 25.21 9.65
CA GLU A 243 8.01 24.87 8.41
C GLU A 243 7.91 25.97 7.34
N ASN A 244 6.78 26.67 7.25
CA ASN A 244 6.52 27.74 6.27
C ASN A 244 6.89 29.14 6.75
N ALA A 245 7.42 29.29 7.97
CA ALA A 245 7.91 30.56 8.51
C ALA A 245 9.38 30.85 8.17
N LYS A 246 10.07 29.95 7.46
CA LYS A 246 11.46 30.05 6.99
C LYS A 246 11.50 30.47 5.55
#